data_f4d33b0a5378938dcc8506dc14f39ae9
#
_entry.id   f4d33b0a5378938dcc8506dc14f39ae9
#
_cell.length_a   1.000
_cell.length_b   1.000
_cell.length_c   1.000
_cell.angle_alpha   90.00
_cell.angle_beta   90.00
_cell.angle_gamma   90.00
#
_symmetry.space_group_name_H-M   'P 1'
#
loop_
_entity.id
_entity.type
_entity.pdbx_description
1 polymer ?
#
loop_
_entity_poly.entity_id
_entity_poly.type
_entity_poly.pdbx_seq_one_letter_code
_entity_poly.pdbx_strand_id
1 'polypeptide(L)'
;MLGRIPSAVGYQPTLATEMGALQERITSTKNGSITSIQAIYVPADDYTDPAPATTFSHLDATTNLSRKIAEEGIYPAVDPLASSSRALDPKIVGEEHYKVARGVQQVLQRYSELLDI
;
A
#
# COMPACT_ATOMS: atom_id res chain seq x y z
N MET A 1 -11.76 -19.72 15.80
CA MET A 1 -10.68 -20.26 14.94
C MET A 1 -11.15 -21.56 14.30
N LEU A 2 -10.70 -21.85 13.09
CA LEU A 2 -11.18 -22.97 12.28
C LEU A 2 -10.49 -24.31 12.60
N GLY A 3 -10.11 -24.55 13.87
CA GLY A 3 -9.41 -25.77 14.28
C GLY A 3 -7.97 -25.88 13.78
N ARG A 4 -7.38 -24.79 13.29
CA ARG A 4 -5.99 -24.74 12.79
C ARG A 4 -5.08 -24.12 13.83
N ILE A 5 -3.79 -24.46 13.78
CA ILE A 5 -2.79 -23.84 14.64
C ILE A 5 -2.67 -22.37 14.24
N PRO A 6 -2.90 -21.41 15.15
CA PRO A 6 -2.80 -19.99 14.80
C PRO A 6 -1.35 -19.57 14.48
N SER A 7 -1.21 -18.67 13.51
CA SER A 7 0.05 -18.00 13.21
C SER A 7 0.20 -16.75 14.10
N ALA A 8 1.05 -15.79 13.69
CA ALA A 8 1.27 -14.57 14.45
C ALA A 8 -0.05 -13.84 14.76
N VAL A 9 -0.16 -13.26 15.96
CA VAL A 9 -1.29 -12.43 16.42
C VAL A 9 -2.64 -13.15 16.34
N GLY A 10 -2.64 -14.49 16.40
CA GLY A 10 -3.86 -15.29 16.39
C GLY A 10 -4.51 -15.48 15.00
N TYR A 11 -3.88 -15.02 13.94
CA TYR A 11 -4.38 -15.24 12.58
C TYR A 11 -4.19 -16.70 12.15
N GLN A 12 -5.02 -17.13 11.19
CA GLN A 12 -4.93 -18.47 10.61
C GLN A 12 -3.62 -18.62 9.82
N PRO A 13 -2.98 -19.82 9.86
CA PRO A 13 -1.76 -20.04 9.07
C PRO A 13 -1.98 -19.99 7.56
N THR A 14 -3.23 -20.08 7.10
CA THR A 14 -3.62 -20.01 5.70
C THR A 14 -4.06 -18.61 5.26
N LEU A 15 -3.84 -17.58 6.07
CA LEU A 15 -4.28 -16.21 5.77
C LEU A 15 -3.79 -15.75 4.39
N ALA A 16 -2.51 -15.93 4.09
CA ALA A 16 -1.93 -15.52 2.81
C ALA A 16 -2.59 -16.26 1.63
N THR A 17 -2.87 -17.55 1.77
CA THR A 17 -3.52 -18.36 0.75
C THR A 17 -4.96 -17.90 0.51
N GLU A 18 -5.70 -17.65 1.58
CA GLU A 18 -7.09 -17.20 1.50
C GLU A 18 -7.20 -15.80 0.91
N MET A 19 -6.33 -14.88 1.33
CA MET A 19 -6.26 -13.53 0.76
C MET A 19 -5.86 -13.57 -0.71
N GLY A 20 -4.89 -14.42 -1.08
CA GLY A 20 -4.48 -14.60 -2.47
C GLY A 20 -5.61 -15.10 -3.35
N ALA A 21 -6.38 -16.10 -2.88
CA ALA A 21 -7.52 -16.62 -3.61
C ALA A 21 -8.58 -15.54 -3.85
N LEU A 22 -8.83 -14.67 -2.87
CA LEU A 22 -9.75 -13.55 -3.03
C LEU A 22 -9.22 -12.53 -4.04
N GLN A 23 -7.95 -12.13 -3.92
CA GLN A 23 -7.34 -11.10 -4.76
C GLN A 23 -7.17 -11.55 -6.21
N GLU A 24 -6.89 -12.82 -6.46
CA GLU A 24 -6.76 -13.36 -7.81
C GLU A 24 -8.04 -13.25 -8.63
N ARG A 25 -9.19 -13.11 -7.99
CA ARG A 25 -10.47 -12.88 -8.67
C ARG A 25 -10.58 -11.46 -9.23
N ILE A 26 -9.75 -10.54 -8.74
CA ILE A 26 -9.70 -9.16 -9.19
C ILE A 26 -8.62 -9.06 -10.26
N THR A 27 -9.00 -9.23 -11.51
CA THR A 27 -8.06 -9.35 -12.61
C THR A 27 -8.64 -8.83 -13.93
N SER A 28 -7.79 -8.75 -14.93
CA SER A 28 -8.19 -8.48 -16.31
C SER A 28 -8.20 -9.78 -17.11
N THR A 29 -9.23 -9.94 -17.92
CA THR A 29 -9.38 -11.08 -18.83
C THR A 29 -9.55 -10.56 -20.26
N LYS A 30 -9.71 -11.47 -21.22
CA LYS A 30 -10.01 -11.09 -22.62
C LYS A 30 -11.31 -10.30 -22.75
N ASN A 31 -12.27 -10.54 -21.87
CA ASN A 31 -13.63 -9.99 -21.96
C ASN A 31 -13.84 -8.75 -21.07
N GLY A 32 -12.90 -8.45 -20.19
CA GLY A 32 -13.06 -7.31 -19.29
C GLY A 32 -12.03 -7.25 -18.19
N SER A 33 -12.19 -6.25 -17.32
CA SER A 33 -11.30 -6.06 -16.18
C SER A 33 -12.09 -5.62 -14.94
N ILE A 34 -11.50 -5.84 -13.79
CA ILE A 34 -12.06 -5.41 -12.50
C ILE A 34 -11.08 -4.42 -11.89
N THR A 35 -11.54 -3.20 -11.64
CA THR A 35 -10.80 -2.22 -10.84
C THR A 35 -11.40 -2.21 -9.44
N SER A 36 -10.56 -2.36 -8.43
CA SER A 36 -11.02 -2.36 -7.05
C SER A 36 -10.39 -1.23 -6.24
N ILE A 37 -11.15 -0.69 -5.30
CA ILE A 37 -10.67 0.23 -4.28
C ILE A 37 -10.93 -0.44 -2.95
N GLN A 38 -9.87 -0.73 -2.21
CA GLN A 38 -9.94 -1.49 -0.97
C GLN A 38 -9.45 -0.64 0.19
N ALA A 39 -10.30 -0.49 1.22
CA ALA A 39 -9.90 0.16 2.46
C ALA A 39 -9.33 -0.91 3.40
N ILE A 40 -8.14 -0.66 3.91
CA ILE A 40 -7.45 -1.60 4.80
C ILE A 40 -7.21 -0.93 6.14
N TYR A 41 -7.81 -1.49 7.18
CA TYR A 41 -7.56 -1.04 8.54
C TYR A 41 -6.22 -1.61 9.03
N VAL A 42 -5.38 -0.73 9.58
CA VAL A 42 -4.07 -1.11 10.12
C VAL A 42 -4.15 -1.08 11.65
N PRO A 43 -4.23 -2.24 12.33
CA PRO A 43 -4.36 -2.28 13.79
C PRO A 43 -3.18 -1.60 14.48
N ALA A 44 -3.46 -0.66 15.38
CA ALA A 44 -2.46 0.07 16.17
C ALA A 44 -1.34 0.71 15.32
N ASP A 45 -1.66 1.12 14.09
CA ASP A 45 -0.71 1.66 13.10
C ASP A 45 0.45 0.70 12.76
N ASP A 46 0.27 -0.59 13.02
CA ASP A 46 1.27 -1.64 12.76
C ASP A 46 1.09 -2.25 11.37
N TYR A 47 1.85 -1.74 10.39
CA TYR A 47 1.85 -2.25 9.02
C TYR A 47 2.42 -3.66 8.90
N THR A 48 3.08 -4.18 9.93
CA THR A 48 3.61 -5.54 9.95
C THR A 48 2.59 -6.57 10.46
N ASP A 49 1.41 -6.11 10.95
CA ASP A 49 0.33 -7.01 11.30
C ASP A 49 -0.02 -7.90 10.10
N PRO A 50 -0.21 -9.23 10.28
CA PRO A 50 -0.38 -10.15 9.16
C PRO A 50 -1.51 -9.81 8.19
N ALA A 51 -2.62 -9.24 8.65
CA ALA A 51 -3.73 -8.92 7.77
C ALA A 51 -3.40 -7.80 6.78
N PRO A 52 -2.96 -6.58 7.20
CA PRO A 52 -2.56 -5.54 6.25
C PRO A 52 -1.31 -5.95 5.46
N ALA A 53 -0.30 -6.54 6.10
CA ALA A 53 0.93 -6.95 5.42
C ALA A 53 0.66 -7.92 4.27
N THR A 54 -0.20 -8.92 4.49
CA THR A 54 -0.59 -9.88 3.46
C THR A 54 -1.37 -9.21 2.34
N THR A 55 -2.31 -8.32 2.69
CA THR A 55 -3.13 -7.62 1.70
C THR A 55 -2.28 -6.72 0.82
N PHE A 56 -1.34 -5.98 1.38
CA PHE A 56 -0.48 -5.06 0.62
C PHE A 56 0.31 -5.76 -0.48
N SER A 57 0.69 -7.01 -0.29
CA SER A 57 1.44 -7.76 -1.29
C SER A 57 0.66 -8.00 -2.59
N HIS A 58 -0.67 -7.87 -2.56
CA HIS A 58 -1.54 -8.11 -3.73
C HIS A 58 -2.00 -6.82 -4.42
N LEU A 59 -1.63 -5.64 -3.90
CA LEU A 59 -2.11 -4.37 -4.43
C LEU A 59 -1.15 -3.80 -5.47
N ASP A 60 -1.70 -3.23 -6.53
CA ASP A 60 -0.94 -2.54 -7.57
C ASP A 60 -0.56 -1.11 -7.17
N ALA A 61 -1.36 -0.49 -6.32
CA ALA A 61 -1.11 0.84 -5.80
C ALA A 61 -1.59 0.93 -4.36
N THR A 62 -0.86 1.68 -3.56
CA THR A 62 -1.23 1.92 -2.16
C THR A 62 -1.23 3.42 -1.87
N THR A 63 -2.23 3.87 -1.13
CA THR A 63 -2.30 5.23 -0.59
C THR A 63 -2.29 5.10 0.92
N ASN A 64 -1.15 5.38 1.52
CA ASN A 64 -0.97 5.24 2.97
C ASN A 64 -1.32 6.54 3.66
N LEU A 65 -2.25 6.49 4.60
CA LEU A 65 -2.59 7.62 5.46
C LEU A 65 -1.70 7.59 6.69
N SER A 66 -1.20 8.76 7.06
CA SER A 66 -0.30 8.92 8.20
C SER A 66 -0.95 9.78 9.27
N ARG A 67 -1.01 9.23 10.48
CA ARG A 67 -1.51 9.95 11.64
C ARG A 67 -0.64 11.17 11.96
N LYS A 68 0.67 11.03 11.80
CA LYS A 68 1.63 12.12 12.00
C LYS A 68 1.36 13.31 11.08
N ILE A 69 1.07 13.05 9.81
CA ILE A 69 0.75 14.10 8.84
C ILE A 69 -0.58 14.78 9.18
N ALA A 70 -1.57 14.02 9.64
CA ALA A 70 -2.83 14.57 10.12
C ALA A 70 -2.63 15.50 11.33
N GLU A 71 -1.75 15.13 12.24
CA GLU A 71 -1.40 15.94 13.41
C GLU A 71 -0.74 17.27 13.02
N GLU A 72 -0.05 17.32 11.88
CA GLU A 72 0.51 18.55 11.33
C GLU A 72 -0.55 19.43 10.64
N GLY A 73 -1.80 18.98 10.56
CA GLY A 73 -2.90 19.71 9.94
C GLY A 73 -2.96 19.59 8.44
N ILE A 74 -2.25 18.63 7.83
CA ILE A 74 -2.23 18.43 6.38
C ILE A 74 -3.25 17.38 6.00
N TYR A 75 -4.22 17.76 5.15
CA TYR A 75 -5.28 16.88 4.67
C TYR A 75 -5.41 16.97 3.15
N PRO A 76 -5.64 15.86 2.44
CA PRO A 76 -5.63 14.49 2.97
C PRO A 76 -4.28 14.11 3.54
N ALA A 77 -4.26 13.35 4.64
CA ALA A 77 -3.05 12.99 5.38
C ALA A 77 -2.30 11.83 4.72
N VAL A 78 -2.03 11.95 3.45
CA VAL A 78 -1.35 10.93 2.65
C VAL A 78 0.16 11.05 2.84
N ASP A 79 0.81 9.93 3.10
CA ASP A 79 2.27 9.85 3.15
C ASP A 79 2.80 9.62 1.73
N PRO A 80 3.41 10.63 1.09
CA PRO A 80 3.85 10.50 -0.29
C PRO A 80 5.07 9.60 -0.48
N LEU A 81 5.83 9.34 0.57
CA LEU A 81 7.00 8.45 0.52
C LEU A 81 6.63 7.00 0.75
N ALA A 82 5.60 6.73 1.56
CA ALA A 82 5.11 5.39 1.84
C ALA A 82 4.08 4.89 0.83
N SER A 83 3.48 5.81 0.07
CA SER A 83 2.50 5.49 -0.97
C SER A 83 3.20 5.16 -2.28
N SER A 84 2.63 4.25 -3.07
CA SER A 84 3.24 3.81 -4.32
C SER A 84 2.21 3.35 -5.34
N SER A 85 2.62 3.26 -6.60
CA SER A 85 1.82 2.72 -7.68
C SER A 85 2.71 2.09 -8.74
N ARG A 86 2.33 0.92 -9.24
CA ARG A 86 2.98 0.30 -10.40
C ARG A 86 2.81 1.10 -11.68
N ALA A 87 1.79 1.97 -11.74
CA ALA A 87 1.59 2.85 -12.88
C ALA A 87 2.65 3.95 -13.00
N LEU A 88 3.45 4.18 -11.95
CA LEU A 88 4.56 5.13 -12.01
C LEU A 88 5.75 4.51 -12.74
N ASP A 89 5.63 4.43 -14.05
CA ASP A 89 6.58 3.86 -14.97
C ASP A 89 6.62 4.75 -16.21
N PRO A 90 7.81 5.11 -16.75
CA PRO A 90 7.89 5.98 -17.92
C PRO A 90 7.13 5.46 -19.13
N LYS A 91 6.96 4.14 -19.26
CA LYS A 91 6.18 3.52 -20.33
C LYS A 91 4.68 3.72 -20.21
N ILE A 92 4.20 4.01 -19.00
CA ILE A 92 2.76 4.18 -18.72
C ILE A 92 2.39 5.65 -18.64
N VAL A 93 3.13 6.43 -17.82
CA VAL A 93 2.80 7.85 -17.57
C VAL A 93 3.61 8.82 -18.43
N GLY A 94 4.62 8.36 -19.15
CA GLY A 94 5.54 9.17 -19.92
C GLY A 94 6.75 9.63 -19.09
N GLU A 95 7.81 10.01 -19.81
CA GLU A 95 9.09 10.37 -19.16
C GLU A 95 8.99 11.65 -18.33
N GLU A 96 8.26 12.64 -18.79
CA GLU A 96 8.11 13.90 -18.07
C GLU A 96 7.43 13.70 -16.72
N HIS A 97 6.29 13.05 -16.70
CA HIS A 97 5.57 12.73 -15.47
C HIS A 97 6.45 11.92 -14.51
N TYR A 98 7.12 10.89 -15.04
CA TYR A 98 7.98 10.03 -14.24
C TYR A 98 9.14 10.81 -13.61
N LYS A 99 9.82 11.66 -14.38
CA LYS A 99 10.93 12.48 -13.90
C LYS A 99 10.49 13.45 -12.81
N VAL A 100 9.35 14.11 -13.01
CA VAL A 100 8.80 15.05 -12.01
C VAL A 100 8.45 14.31 -10.72
N ALA A 101 7.77 13.17 -10.82
CA ALA A 101 7.39 12.37 -9.65
C ALA A 101 8.62 11.90 -8.87
N ARG A 102 9.63 11.38 -9.56
CA ARG A 102 10.90 10.97 -8.92
C ARG A 102 11.64 12.13 -8.30
N GLY A 103 11.65 13.29 -8.96
CA GLY A 103 12.26 14.50 -8.41
C GLY A 103 11.59 14.95 -7.13
N VAL A 104 10.26 14.93 -7.09
CA VAL A 104 9.49 15.25 -5.88
C VAL A 104 9.81 14.26 -4.75
N GLN A 105 9.86 12.97 -5.04
CA GLN A 105 10.21 11.95 -4.05
C GLN A 105 11.60 12.19 -3.46
N GLN A 106 12.57 12.56 -4.30
CA GLN A 106 13.93 12.84 -3.83
C GLN A 106 13.97 14.06 -2.91
N VAL A 107 13.27 15.13 -3.25
CA VAL A 107 13.19 16.34 -2.43
C VAL A 107 12.53 16.04 -1.08
N LEU A 108 11.42 15.29 -1.09
CA LEU A 108 10.73 14.92 0.14
C LEU A 108 11.57 13.99 1.02
N GLN A 109 12.30 13.06 0.40
CA GLN A 109 13.21 12.17 1.12
C GLN A 109 14.34 12.97 1.80
N ARG A 110 14.91 13.92 1.08
CA ARG A 110 15.94 14.79 1.63
C ARG A 110 15.43 15.65 2.79
N TYR A 111 14.23 16.18 2.63
CA TYR A 111 13.57 16.94 3.70
C TYR A 111 13.37 16.08 4.95
N SER A 112 12.88 14.85 4.76
CA SER A 112 12.68 13.90 5.86
C SER A 112 13.99 13.60 6.61
N GLU A 113 15.07 13.37 5.87
CA GLU A 113 16.40 13.12 6.45
C GLU A 113 16.89 14.31 7.29
N LEU A 114 16.65 15.54 6.82
CA LEU A 114 17.08 16.74 7.52
C LEU A 114 16.25 17.04 8.77
N LEU A 115 14.97 16.59 8.80
CA LEU A 115 14.13 16.75 9.99
C LEU A 115 14.64 15.92 11.18
N ASP A 116 15.31 14.81 10.92
CA ASP A 116 15.84 13.92 11.96
C ASP A 116 17.14 14.47 12.60
N ILE A 117 17.66 15.54 12.05
CA ILE A 117 18.83 16.25 12.58
C ILE A 117 18.37 17.52 13.35
#